data_daedce1d30ce935b4ce451155002ba0d
#
_entry.id   daedce1d30ce935b4ce451155002ba0d
#
_cell.length_a   1.000
_cell.length_b   1.000
_cell.length_c   1.000
_cell.angle_alpha   90.00
_cell.angle_beta   90.00
_cell.angle_gamma   90.00
#
_symmetry.space_group_name_H-M   'P 1'
#
loop_
_entity.id
_entity.type
_entity.pdbx_description
1 polymer ?
#
loop_
_entity_poly.entity_id
_entity_poly.type
_entity_poly.pdbx_seq_one_letter_code
_entity_poly.pdbx_strand_id
1 'polypeptide(L)'
;MKNLHRALEIHQQYGWRTLRDKVLRRLVRQNTWDIYSQEAQVSAQLFDFSAQDLQASQQVQRTTPEQLDINRLTWFLPEFKYAYYGGIYTILRLADFLTRNQAVQHEFKILGSIDSGQIAQQIATSFPALAGQPVESFQHLQQVKRFSASDAAIATLWGTAYALLHYNQTRRKFYFLQDYEPLFYPAGTISAQVEASYRFGFYGIANTPTLAELYTQSFNGSAAGTAAGTTISFTPCVDPHIFYPPAQPTVTEPYTVFFYGRPGHPRNGFELGAQALRLLKQRLG
;
A
#
# COMPACT_ATOMS: atom_id res chain seq x y z
N MET A 1 4.63 -37.98 -26.09
CA MET A 1 4.09 -38.28 -27.43
C MET A 1 2.72 -37.64 -27.69
N LYS A 2 1.71 -37.75 -26.82
CA LYS A 2 0.36 -37.14 -27.01
C LYS A 2 0.37 -35.63 -27.28
N ASN A 3 1.24 -34.87 -26.61
CA ASN A 3 1.30 -33.40 -26.78
C ASN A 3 1.90 -32.97 -28.12
N LEU A 4 2.85 -33.74 -28.66
CA LEU A 4 3.46 -33.48 -29.98
C LEU A 4 2.48 -33.71 -31.10
N HIS A 5 1.70 -34.81 -31.03
CA HIS A 5 0.67 -35.15 -32.00
C HIS A 5 -0.41 -34.08 -32.09
N ARG A 6 -0.87 -33.59 -30.90
CA ARG A 6 -1.86 -32.52 -30.83
C ARG A 6 -1.33 -31.18 -31.34
N ALA A 7 -0.03 -30.88 -31.15
CA ALA A 7 0.61 -29.69 -31.69
C ALA A 7 0.68 -29.75 -33.25
N LEU A 8 1.00 -30.90 -33.82
CA LEU A 8 1.00 -31.11 -35.27
C LEU A 8 -0.38 -30.99 -35.89
N GLU A 9 -1.41 -31.54 -35.23
CA GLU A 9 -2.82 -31.40 -35.67
C GLU A 9 -3.24 -29.92 -35.69
N ILE A 10 -2.93 -29.15 -34.61
CA ILE A 10 -3.26 -27.73 -34.55
C ILE A 10 -2.51 -26.95 -35.64
N HIS A 11 -1.26 -27.29 -35.89
CA HIS A 11 -0.47 -26.64 -36.94
C HIS A 11 -1.06 -26.92 -38.33
N GLN A 12 -1.41 -28.18 -38.65
CA GLN A 12 -1.99 -28.58 -39.93
C GLN A 12 -3.36 -27.94 -40.16
N GLN A 13 -4.20 -27.85 -39.12
CA GLN A 13 -5.57 -27.38 -39.23
C GLN A 13 -5.71 -25.85 -39.17
N TYR A 14 -4.88 -25.16 -38.38
CA TYR A 14 -5.06 -23.74 -38.07
C TYR A 14 -3.80 -22.88 -38.29
N GLY A 15 -2.70 -23.47 -38.75
CA GLY A 15 -1.45 -22.80 -39.06
C GLY A 15 -0.58 -22.47 -37.87
N TRP A 16 0.68 -22.06 -38.15
CA TRP A 16 1.73 -21.82 -37.17
C TRP A 16 1.43 -20.68 -36.16
N ARG A 17 0.72 -19.65 -36.63
CA ARG A 17 0.34 -18.53 -35.73
C ARG A 17 -0.59 -18.99 -34.61
N THR A 18 -1.59 -19.81 -34.93
CA THR A 18 -2.54 -20.33 -33.92
C THR A 18 -1.86 -21.28 -32.93
N LEU A 19 -0.93 -22.12 -33.41
CA LEU A 19 -0.15 -22.99 -32.54
C LEU A 19 0.72 -22.15 -31.56
N ARG A 20 1.46 -21.18 -32.09
CA ARG A 20 2.27 -20.23 -31.28
C ARG A 20 1.43 -19.55 -30.22
N ASP A 21 0.29 -19.00 -30.59
CA ASP A 21 -0.58 -18.26 -29.65
C ASP A 21 -1.18 -19.19 -28.58
N LYS A 22 -1.50 -20.43 -28.91
CA LYS A 22 -1.93 -21.44 -27.93
C LYS A 22 -0.79 -21.84 -26.98
N VAL A 23 0.41 -21.99 -27.47
CA VAL A 23 1.60 -22.29 -26.66
C VAL A 23 1.91 -21.09 -25.71
N LEU A 24 1.93 -19.90 -26.27
CA LEU A 24 2.16 -18.67 -25.45
C LEU A 24 1.09 -18.50 -24.36
N ARG A 25 -0.19 -18.69 -24.70
CA ARG A 25 -1.29 -18.63 -23.71
C ARG A 25 -1.13 -19.70 -22.62
N ARG A 26 -0.65 -20.87 -22.95
CA ARG A 26 -0.44 -21.95 -21.99
C ARG A 26 0.75 -21.64 -21.05
N LEU A 27 1.86 -21.11 -21.59
CA LEU A 27 3.02 -20.70 -20.82
C LEU A 27 2.68 -19.53 -19.89
N VAL A 28 2.00 -18.52 -20.39
CA VAL A 28 1.53 -17.39 -19.59
C VAL A 28 0.59 -17.87 -18.47
N ARG A 29 -0.35 -18.76 -18.79
CA ARG A 29 -1.29 -19.31 -17.80
C ARG A 29 -0.60 -20.17 -16.73
N GLN A 30 0.41 -20.97 -17.09
CA GLN A 30 1.19 -21.73 -16.13
C GLN A 30 1.99 -20.80 -15.21
N ASN A 31 2.72 -19.83 -15.77
CA ASN A 31 3.48 -18.87 -14.96
C ASN A 31 2.57 -18.04 -14.02
N THR A 32 1.40 -17.63 -14.51
CA THR A 32 0.43 -16.90 -13.68
C THR A 32 -0.08 -17.75 -12.53
N TRP A 33 -0.37 -19.04 -12.78
CA TRP A 33 -0.85 -19.95 -11.74
C TRP A 33 0.22 -20.22 -10.67
N ASP A 34 1.47 -20.38 -11.07
CA ASP A 34 2.60 -20.59 -10.16
C ASP A 34 2.84 -19.34 -9.28
N ILE A 35 2.74 -18.15 -9.87
CA ILE A 35 2.83 -16.88 -9.13
C ILE A 35 1.70 -16.77 -8.10
N TYR A 36 0.45 -17.01 -8.47
CA TYR A 36 -0.68 -16.99 -7.53
C TYR A 36 -0.54 -18.02 -6.41
N SER A 37 -0.01 -19.22 -6.72
CA SER A 37 0.24 -20.25 -5.72
C SER A 37 1.32 -19.82 -4.72
N GLN A 38 2.40 -19.21 -5.17
CA GLN A 38 3.47 -18.69 -4.32
C GLN A 38 3.00 -17.50 -3.47
N GLU A 39 2.29 -16.56 -4.07
CA GLU A 39 1.69 -15.42 -3.36
C GLU A 39 0.71 -15.90 -2.28
N ALA A 40 -0.11 -16.90 -2.56
CA ALA A 40 -1.03 -17.48 -1.58
C ALA A 40 -0.31 -18.12 -0.40
N GLN A 41 0.80 -18.85 -0.63
CA GLN A 41 1.61 -19.43 0.42
C GLN A 41 2.29 -18.36 1.28
N VAL A 42 2.88 -17.35 0.66
CA VAL A 42 3.48 -16.20 1.36
C VAL A 42 2.43 -15.46 2.18
N SER A 43 1.28 -15.19 1.59
CA SER A 43 0.16 -14.51 2.26
C SER A 43 -0.34 -15.29 3.48
N ALA A 44 -0.48 -16.62 3.36
CA ALA A 44 -0.92 -17.47 4.46
C ALA A 44 0.09 -17.51 5.63
N GLN A 45 1.37 -17.32 5.38
CA GLN A 45 2.41 -17.33 6.39
C GLN A 45 2.69 -15.96 7.01
N LEU A 46 2.57 -14.89 6.21
CA LEU A 46 2.90 -13.52 6.62
C LEU A 46 1.75 -12.80 7.32
N PHE A 47 0.50 -13.09 6.94
CA PHE A 47 -0.65 -12.30 7.37
C PHE A 47 -1.58 -13.11 8.27
N ASP A 48 -1.00 -13.71 9.32
CA ASP A 48 -1.74 -14.42 10.36
C ASP A 48 -1.80 -13.61 11.66
N PHE A 49 -2.88 -13.77 12.40
CA PHE A 49 -3.06 -13.20 13.72
C PHE A 49 -4.07 -14.01 14.53
N SER A 50 -3.96 -13.94 15.85
CA SER A 50 -4.84 -14.57 16.80
C SER A 50 -5.67 -13.55 17.59
N ALA A 51 -6.70 -14.02 18.28
CA ALA A 51 -7.44 -13.21 19.25
C ALA A 51 -6.53 -12.64 20.35
N GLN A 52 -5.47 -13.37 20.73
CA GLN A 52 -4.49 -12.91 21.71
C GLN A 52 -3.67 -11.73 21.19
N ASP A 53 -3.27 -11.72 19.91
CA ASP A 53 -2.55 -10.61 19.30
C ASP A 53 -3.41 -9.35 19.29
N LEU A 54 -4.69 -9.47 18.96
CA LEU A 54 -5.65 -8.38 19.03
C LEU A 54 -5.79 -7.83 20.44
N GLN A 55 -5.97 -8.70 21.43
CA GLN A 55 -6.10 -8.31 22.85
C GLN A 55 -4.83 -7.61 23.35
N ALA A 56 -3.65 -8.16 23.06
CA ALA A 56 -2.37 -7.56 23.43
C ALA A 56 -2.20 -6.17 22.82
N SER A 57 -2.50 -6.01 21.52
CA SER A 57 -2.44 -4.73 20.83
C SER A 57 -3.43 -3.70 21.40
N GLN A 58 -4.64 -4.11 21.70
CA GLN A 58 -5.65 -3.25 22.32
C GLN A 58 -5.27 -2.84 23.74
N GLN A 59 -4.70 -3.75 24.52
CA GLN A 59 -4.24 -3.44 25.88
C GLN A 59 -3.20 -2.33 25.89
N VAL A 60 -2.26 -2.35 24.96
CA VAL A 60 -1.26 -1.27 24.80
C VAL A 60 -1.95 0.09 24.66
N GLN A 61 -2.98 0.18 23.81
CA GLN A 61 -3.66 1.45 23.57
C GLN A 61 -4.56 1.90 24.73
N ARG A 62 -5.21 0.96 25.43
CA ARG A 62 -6.06 1.24 26.60
C ARG A 62 -5.28 1.75 27.80
N THR A 63 -4.05 1.28 27.98
CA THR A 63 -3.18 1.69 29.11
C THR A 63 -2.41 2.97 28.82
N THR A 64 -2.47 3.49 27.60
CA THR A 64 -1.78 4.73 27.23
C THR A 64 -2.64 5.94 27.59
N PRO A 65 -2.07 6.97 28.24
CA PRO A 65 -2.78 8.22 28.54
C PRO A 65 -3.36 8.86 27.28
N GLU A 66 -4.45 9.62 27.43
CA GLU A 66 -5.06 10.33 26.32
C GLU A 66 -4.08 11.32 25.67
N GLN A 67 -3.36 12.08 26.49
CA GLN A 67 -2.26 12.93 26.05
C GLN A 67 -0.95 12.15 26.13
N LEU A 68 -0.22 12.15 25.03
CA LEU A 68 1.06 11.45 24.87
C LEU A 68 2.03 12.35 24.13
N ASP A 69 3.14 12.67 24.78
CA ASP A 69 4.27 13.30 24.11
C ASP A 69 4.97 12.27 23.21
N ILE A 70 5.06 12.58 21.93
CA ILE A 70 5.66 11.71 20.92
C ILE A 70 7.02 12.29 20.56
N ASN A 71 8.07 11.68 21.10
CA ASN A 71 9.47 12.02 20.79
C ASN A 71 10.08 11.02 19.81
N ARG A 72 9.64 9.75 19.84
CA ARG A 72 10.10 8.69 18.96
C ARG A 72 8.92 8.02 18.25
N LEU A 73 8.99 8.00 16.92
CA LEU A 73 7.94 7.48 16.06
C LEU A 73 8.48 6.38 15.12
N THR A 74 7.91 5.20 15.20
CA THR A 74 8.24 4.08 14.30
C THR A 74 7.27 4.02 13.13
N TRP A 75 7.79 4.01 11.91
CA TRP A 75 7.03 3.87 10.68
C TRP A 75 7.19 2.45 10.11
N PHE A 76 6.08 1.78 9.86
CA PHE A 76 6.05 0.53 9.12
C PHE A 76 5.63 0.81 7.68
N LEU A 77 6.58 0.68 6.75
CA LEU A 77 6.41 0.97 5.33
C LEU A 77 6.46 -0.33 4.50
N PRO A 78 5.74 -0.41 3.39
CA PRO A 78 6.03 -1.44 2.39
C PRO A 78 7.38 -1.16 1.73
N GLU A 79 7.93 -2.16 1.08
CA GLU A 79 9.08 -1.99 0.19
C GLU A 79 8.76 -1.00 -0.93
N PHE A 80 9.69 -0.10 -1.24
CA PHE A 80 9.54 0.88 -2.32
C PHE A 80 10.85 1.09 -3.07
N LYS A 81 10.73 1.36 -4.35
CA LYS A 81 11.89 1.60 -5.21
C LYS A 81 12.34 3.06 -5.21
N TYR A 82 11.41 4.00 -5.07
CA TYR A 82 11.68 5.44 -5.13
C TYR A 82 10.88 6.20 -4.08
N ALA A 83 11.55 7.10 -3.36
CA ALA A 83 10.93 7.93 -2.32
C ALA A 83 9.92 8.96 -2.87
N TYR A 84 9.97 9.25 -4.16
CA TYR A 84 9.03 10.19 -4.81
C TYR A 84 7.71 9.55 -5.29
N TYR A 85 7.49 8.26 -5.09
CA TYR A 85 6.18 7.66 -5.33
C TYR A 85 5.14 8.30 -4.41
N GLY A 86 3.98 8.72 -4.98
CA GLY A 86 3.01 9.58 -4.32
C GLY A 86 2.65 9.18 -2.89
N GLY A 87 2.35 7.90 -2.66
CA GLY A 87 2.06 7.40 -1.31
C GLY A 87 3.25 7.47 -0.37
N ILE A 88 4.42 7.04 -0.80
CA ILE A 88 5.66 7.09 -0.01
C ILE A 88 6.08 8.55 0.23
N TYR A 89 6.01 9.40 -0.80
CA TYR A 89 6.31 10.82 -0.67
C TYR A 89 5.44 11.51 0.38
N THR A 90 4.14 11.22 0.41
CA THR A 90 3.21 11.79 1.39
C THR A 90 3.57 11.39 2.81
N ILE A 91 3.94 10.13 3.04
CA ILE A 91 4.38 9.61 4.34
C ILE A 91 5.66 10.31 4.80
N LEU A 92 6.68 10.33 3.93
CA LEU A 92 7.97 10.93 4.25
C LEU A 92 7.88 12.44 4.44
N ARG A 93 6.99 13.13 3.71
CA ARG A 93 6.70 14.55 3.90
C ARG A 93 6.10 14.83 5.28
N LEU A 94 5.23 13.97 5.78
CA LEU A 94 4.72 14.10 7.15
C LEU A 94 5.83 13.87 8.18
N ALA A 95 6.69 12.86 7.98
CA ALA A 95 7.82 12.61 8.86
C ALA A 95 8.81 13.81 8.88
N ASP A 96 9.15 14.35 7.70
CA ASP A 96 9.99 15.54 7.57
C ASP A 96 9.40 16.75 8.29
N PHE A 97 8.08 16.97 8.14
CA PHE A 97 7.38 18.03 8.86
C PHE A 97 7.48 17.87 10.40
N LEU A 98 7.27 16.65 10.90
CA LEU A 98 7.36 16.36 12.34
C LEU A 98 8.79 16.54 12.86
N THR A 99 9.80 16.15 12.08
CA THR A 99 11.21 16.42 12.44
C THR A 99 11.48 17.91 12.57
N ARG A 100 11.07 18.70 11.59
CA ARG A 100 11.37 20.13 11.54
C ARG A 100 10.62 20.98 12.58
N ASN A 101 9.38 20.60 12.87
CA ASN A 101 8.48 21.44 13.68
C ASN A 101 8.30 20.91 15.10
N GLN A 102 8.55 19.64 15.36
CA GLN A 102 8.30 18.98 16.64
C GLN A 102 9.52 18.21 17.18
N ALA A 103 10.65 18.25 16.47
CA ALA A 103 11.87 17.54 16.82
C ALA A 103 11.68 16.00 17.05
N VAL A 104 10.68 15.39 16.41
CA VAL A 104 10.40 13.96 16.52
C VAL A 104 11.52 13.17 15.83
N GLN A 105 12.02 12.15 16.51
CA GLN A 105 12.94 11.16 15.95
C GLN A 105 12.16 10.03 15.29
N HIS A 106 12.62 9.58 14.14
CA HIS A 106 11.93 8.55 13.36
C HIS A 106 12.77 7.28 13.22
N GLU A 107 12.09 6.13 13.20
CA GLU A 107 12.63 4.85 12.78
C GLU A 107 11.77 4.31 11.64
N PHE A 108 12.39 3.90 10.52
CA PHE A 108 11.69 3.35 9.37
C PHE A 108 11.91 1.84 9.28
N LYS A 109 10.85 1.06 9.42
CA LYS A 109 10.84 -0.40 9.33
C LYS A 109 10.18 -0.80 8.01
N ILE A 110 10.95 -1.38 7.10
CA ILE A 110 10.55 -1.70 5.73
C ILE A 110 10.18 -3.18 5.64
N LEU A 111 8.93 -3.47 5.37
CA LEU A 111 8.47 -4.83 5.12
C LEU A 111 8.87 -5.25 3.69
N GLY A 112 9.91 -6.06 3.59
CA GLY A 112 10.48 -6.51 2.32
C GLY A 112 11.91 -6.98 2.46
N SER A 113 12.55 -7.29 1.33
CA SER A 113 13.92 -7.79 1.24
C SER A 113 14.92 -6.75 0.72
N ILE A 114 14.50 -5.52 0.58
CA ILE A 114 15.31 -4.44 0.02
C ILE A 114 16.46 -4.04 0.94
N ASP A 115 17.57 -3.58 0.36
CA ASP A 115 18.69 -3.03 1.10
C ASP A 115 18.29 -1.75 1.85
N SER A 116 18.35 -1.81 3.18
CA SER A 116 18.02 -0.69 4.07
C SER A 116 18.93 0.52 3.86
N GLY A 117 20.20 0.32 3.50
CA GLY A 117 21.15 1.40 3.19
C GLY A 117 20.73 2.17 1.94
N GLN A 118 20.29 1.47 0.91
CA GLN A 118 19.75 2.10 -0.30
C GLN A 118 18.50 2.94 -0.01
N ILE A 119 17.59 2.41 0.81
CA ILE A 119 16.38 3.15 1.22
C ILE A 119 16.75 4.37 2.06
N ALA A 120 17.67 4.24 3.02
CA ALA A 120 18.13 5.35 3.85
C ALA A 120 18.71 6.49 3.00
N GLN A 121 19.51 6.15 1.99
CA GLN A 121 20.06 7.12 1.04
C GLN A 121 18.96 7.83 0.24
N GLN A 122 17.95 7.11 -0.24
CA GLN A 122 16.83 7.70 -0.97
C GLN A 122 16.00 8.65 -0.10
N ILE A 123 15.74 8.26 1.16
CA ILE A 123 15.05 9.12 2.13
C ILE A 123 15.86 10.40 2.37
N ALA A 124 17.15 10.28 2.67
CA ALA A 124 18.02 11.41 2.95
C ALA A 124 18.15 12.37 1.75
N THR A 125 18.20 11.82 0.53
CA THR A 125 18.27 12.63 -0.70
C THR A 125 16.98 13.41 -0.95
N SER A 126 15.83 12.78 -0.72
CA SER A 126 14.51 13.40 -0.96
C SER A 126 14.06 14.32 0.18
N PHE A 127 14.49 14.01 1.40
CA PHE A 127 14.12 14.71 2.64
C PHE A 127 15.35 14.86 3.56
N PRO A 128 16.17 15.90 3.37
CA PRO A 128 17.43 16.07 4.10
C PRO A 128 17.27 16.13 5.64
N ALA A 129 16.11 16.60 6.16
CA ALA A 129 15.87 16.59 7.60
C ALA A 129 15.70 15.17 8.18
N LEU A 130 15.44 14.16 7.34
CA LEU A 130 15.37 12.75 7.74
C LEU A 130 16.72 12.01 7.58
N ALA A 131 17.77 12.72 7.18
CA ALA A 131 19.11 12.11 7.04
C ALA A 131 19.58 11.55 8.39
N GLY A 132 20.14 10.33 8.38
CA GLY A 132 20.65 9.66 9.58
C GLY A 132 19.58 9.00 10.45
N GLN A 133 18.29 9.10 10.11
CA GLN A 133 17.24 8.34 10.81
C GLN A 133 17.42 6.84 10.52
N PRO A 134 17.25 5.95 11.52
CA PRO A 134 17.41 4.52 11.37
C PRO A 134 16.43 3.92 10.35
N VAL A 135 16.95 3.10 9.44
CA VAL A 135 16.18 2.31 8.46
C VAL A 135 16.55 0.86 8.59
N GLU A 136 15.57 -0.02 8.75
CA GLU A 136 15.77 -1.46 8.89
C GLU A 136 14.73 -2.21 8.06
N SER A 137 15.16 -3.20 7.29
CA SER A 137 14.29 -4.09 6.51
C SER A 137 13.99 -5.37 7.28
N PHE A 138 12.77 -5.89 7.15
CA PHE A 138 12.35 -7.14 7.77
C PHE A 138 11.38 -7.90 6.86
N GLN A 139 11.36 -9.25 6.98
CA GLN A 139 10.56 -10.12 6.11
C GLN A 139 9.51 -10.92 6.88
N HIS A 140 9.66 -11.07 8.20
CA HIS A 140 8.76 -11.89 9.01
C HIS A 140 8.21 -11.10 10.19
N LEU A 141 6.90 -11.24 10.46
CA LEU A 141 6.22 -10.51 11.52
C LEU A 141 6.83 -10.77 12.92
N GLN A 142 7.42 -11.94 13.13
CA GLN A 142 8.09 -12.25 14.42
C GLN A 142 9.30 -11.35 14.70
N GLN A 143 9.90 -10.75 13.68
CA GLN A 143 11.05 -9.86 13.83
C GLN A 143 10.68 -8.55 14.54
N VAL A 144 9.41 -8.10 14.43
CA VAL A 144 8.98 -6.84 15.05
C VAL A 144 9.09 -6.83 16.57
N LYS A 145 9.10 -8.00 17.21
CA LYS A 145 9.29 -8.17 18.67
C LYS A 145 10.68 -7.78 19.15
N ARG A 146 11.63 -7.57 18.22
CA ARG A 146 13.02 -7.23 18.53
C ARG A 146 13.31 -5.75 18.30
N PHE A 147 12.37 -5.00 17.71
CA PHE A 147 12.58 -3.59 17.44
C PHE A 147 12.58 -2.76 18.72
N SER A 148 13.27 -1.63 18.68
CA SER A 148 13.32 -0.66 19.77
C SER A 148 11.93 -0.18 20.14
N ALA A 149 11.73 0.19 21.40
CA ALA A 149 10.47 0.81 21.82
C ALA A 149 10.32 2.22 21.25
N SER A 150 9.07 2.62 20.97
CA SER A 150 8.71 3.95 20.53
C SER A 150 7.49 4.50 21.29
N ASP A 151 7.28 5.82 21.26
CA ASP A 151 6.09 6.44 21.85
C ASP A 151 4.85 6.14 21.00
N ALA A 152 5.01 6.19 19.69
CA ALA A 152 3.96 5.82 18.75
C ALA A 152 4.52 5.05 17.56
N ALA A 153 3.64 4.31 16.88
CA ALA A 153 3.98 3.60 15.66
C ALA A 153 2.86 3.71 14.62
N ILE A 154 3.23 3.78 13.35
CA ILE A 154 2.31 4.01 12.23
C ILE A 154 2.49 2.91 11.18
N ALA A 155 1.40 2.21 10.82
CA ALA A 155 1.31 1.40 9.62
C ALA A 155 0.86 2.25 8.44
N THR A 156 1.35 1.97 7.24
CA THR A 156 1.10 2.79 6.05
C THR A 156 0.53 2.01 4.87
N LEU A 157 0.36 0.72 5.04
CA LEU A 157 -0.28 -0.21 4.11
C LEU A 157 -0.83 -1.40 4.90
N TRP A 158 -1.85 -2.09 4.39
CA TRP A 158 -2.49 -3.21 5.07
C TRP A 158 -1.51 -4.30 5.55
N GLY A 159 -0.53 -4.68 4.73
CA GLY A 159 0.49 -5.66 5.14
C GLY A 159 1.34 -5.17 6.32
N THR A 160 1.64 -3.88 6.37
CA THR A 160 2.36 -3.27 7.49
C THR A 160 1.49 -3.11 8.74
N ALA A 161 0.17 -3.10 8.59
CA ALA A 161 -0.76 -3.13 9.72
C ALA A 161 -0.67 -4.44 10.50
N TYR A 162 -0.44 -5.57 9.83
CA TYR A 162 -0.15 -6.85 10.51
C TYR A 162 1.16 -6.78 11.31
N ALA A 163 2.20 -6.16 10.77
CA ALA A 163 3.44 -5.93 11.52
C ALA A 163 3.19 -5.06 12.76
N LEU A 164 2.46 -3.98 12.61
CA LEU A 164 2.09 -3.09 13.71
C LEU A 164 1.22 -3.80 14.77
N LEU A 165 0.35 -4.73 14.37
CA LEU A 165 -0.45 -5.52 15.30
C LEU A 165 0.43 -6.28 16.29
N HIS A 166 1.51 -6.88 15.81
CA HIS A 166 2.46 -7.65 16.62
C HIS A 166 3.52 -6.78 17.33
N TYR A 167 3.66 -5.50 16.97
CA TYR A 167 4.60 -4.59 17.60
C TYR A 167 3.98 -3.93 18.83
N ASN A 168 4.24 -4.48 20.01
CA ASN A 168 3.70 -4.01 21.28
C ASN A 168 4.70 -3.20 22.13
N GLN A 169 5.90 -2.92 21.60
CA GLN A 169 6.89 -2.00 22.18
C GLN A 169 6.61 -0.52 21.83
N THR A 170 5.34 -0.19 21.73
CA THR A 170 4.87 1.18 21.47
C THR A 170 3.70 1.51 22.39
N ARG A 171 3.40 2.78 22.58
CA ARG A 171 2.31 3.23 23.45
C ARG A 171 1.05 3.54 22.66
N ARG A 172 1.15 3.98 21.40
CA ARG A 172 0.01 4.25 20.53
C ARG A 172 0.26 3.78 19.11
N LYS A 173 -0.79 3.25 18.48
CA LYS A 173 -0.74 2.68 17.14
C LYS A 173 -1.66 3.42 16.20
N PHE A 174 -1.14 3.83 15.04
CA PHE A 174 -1.88 4.55 14.01
C PHE A 174 -1.86 3.78 12.69
N TYR A 175 -2.90 3.98 11.88
CA TYR A 175 -2.94 3.55 10.50
C TYR A 175 -3.03 4.79 9.59
N PHE A 176 -2.02 5.00 8.77
CA PHE A 176 -1.97 6.08 7.78
C PHE A 176 -2.62 5.62 6.49
N LEU A 177 -3.85 6.03 6.27
CA LEU A 177 -4.73 5.57 5.20
C LEU A 177 -4.68 6.56 4.03
N GLN A 178 -4.29 6.08 2.85
CA GLN A 178 -4.19 6.89 1.64
C GLN A 178 -5.18 6.47 0.55
N ASP A 179 -5.77 5.29 0.70
CA ASP A 179 -6.75 4.74 -0.21
C ASP A 179 -7.64 3.72 0.52
N TYR A 180 -8.75 3.31 -0.10
CA TYR A 180 -9.49 2.15 0.36
C TYR A 180 -8.86 0.87 -0.20
N GLU A 181 -7.91 0.35 0.54
CA GLU A 181 -7.01 -0.72 0.09
C GLU A 181 -7.70 -2.05 -0.26
N PRO A 182 -8.88 -2.43 0.31
CA PRO A 182 -9.60 -3.61 -0.14
C PRO A 182 -9.89 -3.63 -1.65
N LEU A 183 -10.02 -2.45 -2.29
CA LEU A 183 -10.22 -2.34 -3.75
C LEU A 183 -8.95 -2.57 -4.58
N PHE A 184 -7.79 -2.75 -3.96
CA PHE A 184 -6.57 -3.11 -4.71
C PHE A 184 -6.64 -4.52 -5.28
N TYR A 185 -7.49 -5.36 -4.72
CA TYR A 185 -7.60 -6.79 -5.00
C TYR A 185 -9.02 -7.16 -5.42
N PRO A 186 -9.18 -8.14 -6.31
CA PRO A 186 -10.47 -8.78 -6.54
C PRO A 186 -11.02 -9.38 -5.24
N ALA A 187 -12.34 -9.50 -5.14
CA ALA A 187 -12.96 -10.18 -4.01
C ALA A 187 -12.38 -11.58 -3.79
N GLY A 188 -11.89 -11.85 -2.59
CA GLY A 188 -11.23 -13.11 -2.24
C GLY A 188 -10.44 -13.01 -0.94
N THR A 189 -9.54 -13.97 -0.72
CA THR A 189 -8.77 -14.08 0.53
C THR A 189 -7.94 -12.83 0.82
N ILE A 190 -7.23 -12.30 -0.17
CA ILE A 190 -6.39 -11.11 0.05
C ILE A 190 -7.25 -9.91 0.39
N SER A 191 -8.33 -9.65 -0.35
CA SER A 191 -9.27 -8.58 -0.03
C SER A 191 -9.83 -8.70 1.40
N ALA A 192 -10.16 -9.92 1.83
CA ALA A 192 -10.62 -10.18 3.19
C ALA A 192 -9.52 -9.93 4.26
N GLN A 193 -8.26 -10.27 3.97
CA GLN A 193 -7.11 -9.95 4.84
C GLN A 193 -6.89 -8.43 4.95
N VAL A 194 -7.04 -7.70 3.84
CA VAL A 194 -6.97 -6.23 3.84
C VAL A 194 -8.08 -5.65 4.73
N GLU A 195 -9.33 -6.09 4.55
CA GLU A 195 -10.44 -5.67 5.40
C GLU A 195 -10.23 -6.01 6.88
N ALA A 196 -9.62 -7.16 7.19
CA ALA A 196 -9.28 -7.53 8.56
C ALA A 196 -8.33 -6.51 9.20
N SER A 197 -7.35 -5.97 8.46
CA SER A 197 -6.42 -4.97 8.96
C SER A 197 -7.11 -3.68 9.42
N TYR A 198 -8.24 -3.33 8.80
CA TYR A 198 -9.04 -2.17 9.19
C TYR A 198 -9.77 -2.35 10.54
N ARG A 199 -9.88 -3.59 11.02
CA ARG A 199 -10.52 -3.95 12.31
C ARG A 199 -9.53 -4.17 13.46
N PHE A 200 -8.24 -3.89 13.28
CA PHE A 200 -7.23 -4.07 14.34
C PHE A 200 -7.31 -3.03 15.47
N GLY A 201 -8.13 -2.00 15.31
CA GLY A 201 -8.37 -1.03 16.37
C GLY A 201 -7.31 0.07 16.48
N PHE A 202 -6.61 0.42 15.39
CA PHE A 202 -5.66 1.52 15.36
C PHE A 202 -6.37 2.87 15.17
N TYR A 203 -5.76 3.94 15.64
CA TYR A 203 -6.19 5.30 15.32
C TYR A 203 -5.97 5.57 13.83
N GLY A 204 -6.96 6.16 13.15
CA GLY A 204 -6.87 6.44 11.71
C GLY A 204 -6.31 7.83 11.43
N ILE A 205 -5.40 7.92 10.46
CA ILE A 205 -4.97 9.18 9.84
C ILE A 205 -5.27 9.04 8.34
N ALA A 206 -6.37 9.63 7.87
CA ALA A 206 -6.87 9.42 6.51
C ALA A 206 -6.65 10.66 5.63
N ASN A 207 -6.32 10.45 4.36
CA ASN A 207 -6.07 11.52 3.41
C ASN A 207 -7.34 12.19 2.86
N THR A 208 -8.53 11.71 3.23
CA THR A 208 -9.82 12.34 2.90
C THR A 208 -10.85 12.07 3.99
N PRO A 209 -11.87 12.94 4.16
CA PRO A 209 -12.99 12.68 5.06
C PRO A 209 -13.75 11.40 4.72
N THR A 210 -13.99 11.12 3.45
CA THR A 210 -14.68 9.88 3.01
C THR A 210 -13.91 8.62 3.41
N LEU A 211 -12.59 8.63 3.29
CA LEU A 211 -11.77 7.49 3.72
C LEU A 211 -11.79 7.34 5.23
N ALA A 212 -11.81 8.44 5.98
CA ALA A 212 -11.97 8.41 7.43
C ALA A 212 -13.32 7.80 7.85
N GLU A 213 -14.39 8.14 7.16
CA GLU A 213 -15.71 7.55 7.38
C GLU A 213 -15.72 6.04 7.10
N LEU A 214 -15.19 5.62 5.94
CA LEU A 214 -15.09 4.20 5.57
C LEU A 214 -14.27 3.40 6.60
N TYR A 215 -13.15 3.96 7.05
CA TYR A 215 -12.34 3.33 8.08
C TYR A 215 -13.11 3.22 9.41
N THR A 216 -13.77 4.28 9.85
CA THR A 216 -14.59 4.30 11.07
C THR A 216 -15.75 3.30 11.01
N GLN A 217 -16.44 3.18 9.87
CA GLN A 217 -17.51 2.23 9.66
C GLN A 217 -17.01 0.77 9.75
N SER A 218 -15.77 0.50 9.35
CA SER A 218 -15.18 -0.84 9.48
C SER A 218 -15.01 -1.30 10.93
N PHE A 219 -14.96 -0.37 11.90
CA PHE A 219 -14.92 -0.70 13.33
C PHE A 219 -16.28 -1.00 13.93
N ASN A 220 -17.35 -0.36 13.47
CA ASN A 220 -18.68 -0.46 14.07
C ASN A 220 -19.26 -1.89 14.03
N GLY A 221 -18.67 -2.79 13.21
CA GLY A 221 -18.97 -4.23 13.21
C GLY A 221 -18.05 -5.07 14.10
N SER A 222 -17.06 -4.47 14.77
CA SER A 222 -16.13 -5.18 15.64
C SER A 222 -16.59 -5.15 17.08
N ALA A 223 -16.72 -6.32 17.71
CA ALA A 223 -17.01 -6.48 19.15
C ALA A 223 -15.94 -5.86 20.08
N ALA A 224 -14.92 -5.25 19.52
CA ALA A 224 -13.73 -4.80 20.24
C ALA A 224 -13.85 -3.44 20.92
N GLY A 225 -14.98 -2.74 20.87
CA GLY A 225 -15.31 -1.60 21.76
C GLY A 225 -14.19 -0.58 22.05
N THR A 226 -13.20 -0.46 21.18
CA THR A 226 -11.99 0.31 21.45
C THR A 226 -11.84 1.45 20.47
N ALA A 227 -11.53 2.60 20.99
CA ALA A 227 -10.94 3.79 20.31
C ALA A 227 -11.53 4.16 18.92
N ALA A 228 -12.63 3.56 18.54
CA ALA A 228 -13.34 3.77 17.28
C ALA A 228 -13.80 5.23 17.06
N GLY A 229 -13.41 6.13 17.94
CA GLY A 229 -13.78 7.53 17.87
C GLY A 229 -12.76 8.46 17.29
N THR A 230 -11.54 7.99 16.97
CA THR A 230 -10.45 8.93 16.67
C THR A 230 -9.78 8.63 15.33
N THR A 231 -10.54 8.72 14.27
CA THR A 231 -9.97 8.88 12.93
C THR A 231 -9.98 10.36 12.58
N ILE A 232 -8.81 10.90 12.27
CA ILE A 232 -8.67 12.25 11.73
C ILE A 232 -8.46 12.18 10.23
N SER A 233 -8.85 13.23 9.52
CA SER A 233 -8.56 13.37 8.10
C SER A 233 -7.75 14.63 7.83
N PHE A 234 -6.95 14.58 6.76
CA PHE A 234 -6.28 15.72 6.18
C PHE A 234 -6.57 15.78 4.69
N THR A 235 -6.38 16.94 4.07
CA THR A 235 -6.49 17.07 2.61
C THR A 235 -5.09 17.02 2.02
N PRO A 236 -4.77 16.01 1.19
CA PRO A 236 -3.48 15.98 0.52
C PRO A 236 -3.36 17.18 -0.43
N CYS A 237 -2.19 17.78 -0.45
CA CYS A 237 -1.89 18.89 -1.36
C CYS A 237 -0.62 18.58 -2.16
N VAL A 238 -0.56 19.07 -3.37
CA VAL A 238 0.64 19.07 -4.20
C VAL A 238 1.64 20.11 -3.72
N ASP A 239 2.91 19.92 -4.03
CA ASP A 239 3.91 20.95 -3.82
C ASP A 239 3.74 22.06 -4.85
N PRO A 240 3.38 23.30 -4.45
CA PRO A 240 3.13 24.39 -5.38
C PRO A 240 4.41 24.90 -6.07
N HIS A 241 5.60 24.56 -5.57
CA HIS A 241 6.86 24.88 -6.25
C HIS A 241 7.17 23.92 -7.40
N ILE A 242 6.57 22.71 -7.38
CA ILE A 242 6.74 21.70 -8.44
C ILE A 242 5.54 21.68 -9.37
N PHE A 243 4.33 21.76 -8.80
CA PHE A 243 3.06 21.66 -9.53
C PHE A 243 2.30 22.98 -9.43
N TYR A 244 2.42 23.81 -10.44
CA TYR A 244 1.75 25.11 -10.53
C TYR A 244 1.03 25.25 -11.88
N PRO A 245 -0.09 25.97 -11.95
CA PRO A 245 -0.75 26.25 -13.23
C PRO A 245 0.15 27.13 -14.10
N PRO A 246 0.19 26.93 -15.41
CA PRO A 246 0.90 27.82 -16.30
C PRO A 246 0.31 29.24 -16.24
N ALA A 247 1.16 30.25 -16.38
CA ALA A 247 0.74 31.66 -16.34
C ALA A 247 -0.33 32.01 -17.42
N GLN A 248 -0.31 31.31 -18.53
CA GLN A 248 -1.36 31.38 -19.55
C GLN A 248 -1.71 29.94 -19.97
N PRO A 249 -3.01 29.55 -19.91
CA PRO A 249 -3.45 28.27 -20.44
C PRO A 249 -3.23 28.24 -21.96
N THR A 250 -2.42 27.30 -22.42
CA THR A 250 -2.21 27.08 -23.85
C THR A 250 -3.29 26.12 -24.34
N VAL A 251 -4.26 26.58 -25.07
CA VAL A 251 -5.15 25.73 -25.85
C VAL A 251 -4.40 25.29 -27.09
N THR A 252 -3.98 24.02 -27.12
CA THR A 252 -3.32 23.43 -28.28
C THR A 252 -4.33 22.64 -29.09
N GLU A 253 -4.36 22.89 -30.42
CA GLU A 253 -5.03 21.97 -31.32
C GLU A 253 -3.98 21.10 -32.03
N PRO A 254 -4.19 19.78 -32.15
CA PRO A 254 -5.35 19.03 -31.67
C PRO A 254 -5.40 18.90 -30.13
N TYR A 255 -6.59 18.75 -29.56
CA TYR A 255 -6.77 18.52 -28.12
C TYR A 255 -6.05 17.27 -27.67
N THR A 256 -5.34 17.38 -26.56
CA THR A 256 -4.65 16.25 -25.92
C THR A 256 -5.45 15.76 -24.72
N VAL A 257 -5.81 14.49 -24.72
CA VAL A 257 -6.46 13.84 -23.57
C VAL A 257 -5.42 13.09 -22.75
N PHE A 258 -5.21 13.52 -21.51
CA PHE A 258 -4.41 12.77 -20.57
C PHE A 258 -5.22 11.63 -19.95
N PHE A 259 -4.68 10.41 -20.00
CA PHE A 259 -5.30 9.24 -19.41
C PHE A 259 -4.32 8.52 -18.46
N TYR A 260 -4.67 8.47 -17.18
CA TYR A 260 -3.91 7.71 -16.19
C TYR A 260 -4.19 6.21 -16.34
N GLY A 261 -3.61 5.60 -17.36
CA GLY A 261 -3.81 4.19 -17.71
C GLY A 261 -2.87 3.27 -16.94
N ARG A 262 -3.41 2.44 -16.06
CA ARG A 262 -2.66 1.40 -15.33
C ARG A 262 -3.34 0.05 -15.49
N PRO A 263 -3.08 -0.69 -16.60
CA PRO A 263 -3.55 -2.06 -16.75
C PRO A 263 -2.97 -2.92 -15.63
N GLY A 264 -3.73 -3.84 -15.08
CA GLY A 264 -3.32 -4.66 -13.93
C GLY A 264 -3.62 -4.05 -12.55
N HIS A 265 -4.23 -2.87 -12.50
CA HIS A 265 -4.76 -2.29 -11.27
C HIS A 265 -6.29 -2.16 -11.39
N PRO A 266 -7.08 -3.14 -10.93
CA PRO A 266 -8.54 -3.21 -11.18
C PRO A 266 -9.30 -1.93 -10.82
N ARG A 267 -8.96 -1.30 -9.72
CA ARG A 267 -9.60 -0.06 -9.24
C ARG A 267 -9.45 1.16 -10.16
N ASN A 268 -8.47 1.14 -11.08
CA ASN A 268 -8.20 2.30 -11.93
C ASN A 268 -9.10 2.33 -13.19
N GLY A 269 -9.90 1.30 -13.43
CA GLY A 269 -10.86 1.26 -14.54
C GLY A 269 -10.22 1.42 -15.92
N PHE A 270 -9.01 0.86 -16.12
CA PHE A 270 -8.25 0.99 -17.38
C PHE A 270 -9.06 0.55 -18.59
N GLU A 271 -9.76 -0.57 -18.48
CA GLU A 271 -10.55 -1.16 -19.57
C GLU A 271 -11.68 -0.23 -20.00
N LEU A 272 -12.39 0.38 -19.04
CA LEU A 272 -13.47 1.34 -19.30
C LEU A 272 -12.93 2.64 -19.93
N GLY A 273 -11.82 3.16 -19.39
CA GLY A 273 -11.16 4.34 -19.94
C GLY A 273 -10.66 4.13 -21.36
N ALA A 274 -10.04 2.97 -21.64
CA ALA A 274 -9.58 2.62 -22.98
C ALA A 274 -10.73 2.44 -23.98
N GLN A 275 -11.90 1.92 -23.54
CA GLN A 275 -13.11 1.86 -24.36
C GLN A 275 -13.68 3.24 -24.65
N ALA A 276 -13.77 4.10 -23.64
CA ALA A 276 -14.25 5.46 -23.79
C ALA A 276 -13.41 6.25 -24.80
N LEU A 277 -12.06 6.16 -24.71
CA LEU A 277 -11.15 6.82 -25.65
C LEU A 277 -11.29 6.28 -27.07
N ARG A 278 -11.51 4.99 -27.26
CA ARG A 278 -11.79 4.40 -28.59
C ARG A 278 -13.09 4.94 -29.19
N LEU A 279 -14.14 5.00 -28.38
CA LEU A 279 -15.43 5.57 -28.82
C LEU A 279 -15.30 7.06 -29.16
N LEU A 280 -14.57 7.81 -28.35
CA LEU A 280 -14.30 9.23 -28.61
C LEU A 280 -13.58 9.42 -29.94
N LYS A 281 -12.51 8.63 -30.20
CA LYS A 281 -11.79 8.67 -31.48
C LYS A 281 -12.69 8.31 -32.68
N GLN A 282 -13.58 7.35 -32.53
CA GLN A 282 -14.52 6.96 -33.62
C GLN A 282 -15.54 8.07 -33.93
N ARG A 283 -15.91 8.91 -32.94
CA ARG A 283 -16.89 9.96 -33.10
C ARG A 283 -16.30 11.29 -33.61
N LEU A 284 -15.03 11.52 -33.28
CA LEU A 284 -14.37 12.78 -33.64
C LEU A 284 -13.48 12.66 -34.90
N GLY A 285 -13.18 11.46 -35.37
CA GLY A 285 -12.34 11.21 -36.55
C GLY A 285 -10.91 10.93 -36.11
#